data_b19c2658c49f67877cf31dba67c3bd53
#
_entry.id   b19c2658c49f67877cf31dba67c3bd53
#
_cell.length_a   1.000
_cell.length_b   1.000
_cell.length_c   1.000
_cell.angle_alpha   90.00
_cell.angle_beta   90.00
_cell.angle_gamma   90.00
#
_symmetry.space_group_name_H-M   'P 1'
#
loop_
_entity.id
_entity.type
_entity.pdbx_description
1 polymer ?
#
loop_
_entity_poly.entity_id
_entity_poly.type
_entity_poly.pdbx_seq_one_letter_code
_entity_poly.pdbx_strand_id
1 'polypeptide(L)'
;DHFLLMALQRFYSARFYSLFSNSFSEGSAVQDENGAYLGVTWTPASRWNITAYSDFAYFVWPKYQTRESTQSWDNLVNILFQPSRVLTVGGRFRYKDKAGTTTGRLRLYATISQKRWSAKTSFDYTMSQAESAMKNEGDELSKGYMVSEHIGWEWKWKKQLKGTLRGWLGYFHTSDFASRIYAYEPG
;
A
#
# COMPACT_ATOMS: atom_id res chain seq x y z
N ASP A 1 14.47 22.43 -2.90
CA ASP A 1 13.31 21.82 -2.23
C ASP A 1 12.10 21.90 -3.15
N HIS A 2 11.44 20.76 -3.39
CA HIS A 2 10.20 20.72 -4.15
C HIS A 2 9.08 20.25 -3.23
N PHE A 3 7.99 21.01 -3.24
CA PHE A 3 6.79 20.69 -2.49
C PHE A 3 5.60 20.74 -3.42
N LEU A 4 4.83 19.66 -3.45
CA LEU A 4 3.60 19.55 -4.23
C LEU A 4 2.47 19.19 -3.28
N LEU A 5 1.41 19.98 -3.32
CA LEU A 5 0.15 19.72 -2.60
C LEU A 5 -0.94 19.43 -3.63
N MET A 6 -1.71 18.40 -3.41
CA MET A 6 -2.88 18.03 -4.20
C MET A 6 -4.08 17.89 -3.28
N ALA A 7 -5.17 18.57 -3.62
CA ALA A 7 -6.46 18.42 -2.97
C ALA A 7 -7.51 18.06 -4.01
N LEU A 8 -8.37 17.13 -3.73
CA LEU A 8 -9.45 16.70 -4.61
C LEU A 8 -10.68 16.40 -3.78
N GLN A 9 -11.82 16.94 -4.21
CA GLN A 9 -13.14 16.56 -3.70
C GLN A 9 -13.87 15.78 -4.78
N ARG A 10 -14.55 14.70 -4.39
CA ARG A 10 -15.37 13.89 -5.30
C ARG A 10 -16.78 13.73 -4.74
N PHE A 11 -17.73 13.73 -5.66
CA PHE A 11 -19.13 13.50 -5.36
C PHE A 11 -19.73 12.63 -6.47
N TYR A 12 -20.22 11.48 -6.10
CA TYR A 12 -20.94 10.57 -6.99
C TYR A 12 -22.32 10.30 -6.43
N SER A 13 -23.36 10.70 -7.15
CA SER A 13 -24.73 10.44 -6.70
C SER A 13 -25.03 8.94 -6.68
N ALA A 14 -26.01 8.52 -5.88
CA ALA A 14 -26.45 7.13 -5.82
C ALA A 14 -27.01 6.59 -7.17
N ARG A 15 -27.44 7.51 -8.05
CA ARG A 15 -27.96 7.20 -9.40
C ARG A 15 -26.88 7.28 -10.48
N PHE A 16 -25.64 7.66 -10.13
CA PHE A 16 -24.55 7.70 -11.09
C PHE A 16 -24.20 6.27 -11.50
N TYR A 17 -24.19 6.01 -12.79
CA TYR A 17 -23.82 4.73 -13.35
C TYR A 17 -22.87 4.91 -14.51
N SER A 18 -21.73 4.29 -14.46
CA SER A 18 -20.76 4.26 -15.56
C SER A 18 -20.18 2.88 -15.71
N LEU A 19 -20.36 2.29 -16.88
CA LEU A 19 -19.85 0.95 -17.22
C LEU A 19 -18.32 0.90 -17.38
N PHE A 20 -17.69 2.02 -17.74
CA PHE A 20 -16.29 2.07 -18.16
C PHE A 20 -15.46 3.12 -17.44
N SER A 21 -15.97 3.74 -16.39
CA SER A 21 -15.19 4.74 -15.68
C SER A 21 -14.26 4.08 -14.64
N ASN A 22 -12.97 4.23 -14.83
CA ASN A 22 -11.96 4.10 -13.77
C ASN A 22 -11.86 5.43 -13.03
N SER A 23 -12.96 5.89 -12.44
CA SER A 23 -12.95 7.11 -11.65
C SER A 23 -12.22 6.90 -10.33
N PHE A 24 -11.66 7.96 -9.77
CA PHE A 24 -11.06 7.96 -8.46
C PHE A 24 -12.15 7.75 -7.40
N SER A 25 -12.35 6.52 -6.99
CA SER A 25 -13.40 6.07 -6.06
C SER A 25 -12.85 5.04 -5.09
N GLU A 26 -13.28 5.08 -3.85
CA GLU A 26 -12.97 4.07 -2.83
C GLU A 26 -13.81 2.79 -3.05
N GLY A 27 -14.99 2.92 -3.60
CA GLY A 27 -15.88 1.81 -3.92
C GLY A 27 -15.51 1.09 -5.21
N SER A 28 -15.89 -0.20 -5.33
CA SER A 28 -15.78 -0.96 -6.59
C SER A 28 -16.75 -0.45 -7.66
N ALA A 29 -17.86 0.15 -7.26
CA ALA A 29 -18.79 0.86 -8.12
C ALA A 29 -18.68 2.36 -7.83
N VAL A 30 -18.59 3.16 -8.90
CA VAL A 30 -18.50 4.62 -8.82
C VAL A 30 -19.89 5.18 -8.61
N GLN A 31 -20.44 5.08 -7.41
CA GLN A 31 -21.74 5.61 -7.05
C GLN A 31 -21.85 5.81 -5.54
N ASP A 32 -22.73 6.70 -5.12
CA ASP A 32 -23.05 6.98 -3.71
C ASP A 32 -21.80 7.25 -2.87
N GLU A 33 -20.91 8.13 -3.34
CA GLU A 33 -19.68 8.44 -2.64
C GLU A 33 -19.44 9.95 -2.59
N ASN A 34 -19.27 10.44 -1.36
CA ASN A 34 -18.69 11.75 -1.06
C ASN A 34 -17.29 11.52 -0.52
N GLY A 35 -16.28 12.15 -1.12
CA GLY A 35 -14.91 11.96 -0.67
C GLY A 35 -14.05 13.19 -0.78
N ALA A 36 -13.03 13.23 0.06
CA ALA A 36 -12.00 14.26 0.04
C ALA A 36 -10.62 13.59 0.11
N TYR A 37 -9.75 13.97 -0.77
CA TYR A 37 -8.37 13.50 -0.85
C TYR A 37 -7.41 14.66 -0.68
N LEU A 38 -6.42 14.49 0.17
CA LEU A 38 -5.29 15.40 0.34
C LEU A 38 -3.99 14.62 0.19
N GLY A 39 -3.17 15.03 -0.75
CA GLY A 39 -1.87 14.42 -1.03
C GLY A 39 -0.74 15.44 -0.99
N VAL A 40 0.41 15.02 -0.47
CA VAL A 40 1.63 15.81 -0.38
C VAL A 40 2.79 15.00 -0.93
N THR A 41 3.61 15.63 -1.77
CA THR A 41 4.93 15.14 -2.13
C THR A 41 5.96 16.20 -1.78
N TRP A 42 6.95 15.83 -0.99
CA TRP A 42 7.99 16.74 -0.52
C TRP A 42 9.36 16.12 -0.72
N THR A 43 10.26 16.88 -1.34
CA THR A 43 11.65 16.55 -1.53
C THR A 43 12.53 17.58 -0.80
N PRO A 44 12.73 17.43 0.53
CA PRO A 44 13.50 18.39 1.33
C PRO A 44 14.96 18.48 0.91
N ALA A 45 15.49 17.44 0.32
CA ALA A 45 16.84 17.40 -0.23
C ALA A 45 16.89 16.39 -1.38
N SER A 46 17.91 16.46 -2.24
CA SER A 46 18.08 15.63 -3.43
C SER A 46 18.07 14.10 -3.19
N ARG A 47 18.21 13.68 -1.94
CA ARG A 47 18.24 12.26 -1.55
C ARG A 47 16.98 11.78 -0.84
N TRP A 48 16.03 12.66 -0.58
CA TRP A 48 14.80 12.37 0.14
C TRP A 48 13.58 12.57 -0.75
N ASN A 49 12.67 11.62 -0.70
CA ASN A 49 11.34 11.78 -1.27
C ASN A 49 10.34 11.29 -0.23
N ILE A 50 9.43 12.17 0.16
CA ILE A 50 8.37 11.90 1.13
C ILE A 50 7.05 12.12 0.43
N THR A 51 6.20 11.10 0.41
CA THR A 51 4.85 11.16 -0.14
C THR A 51 3.88 10.75 0.94
N ALA A 52 2.86 11.55 1.17
CA ALA A 52 1.80 11.21 2.12
C ALA A 52 0.45 11.56 1.51
N TYR A 53 -0.58 10.79 1.85
CA TYR A 53 -1.96 11.14 1.54
C TYR A 53 -2.91 10.72 2.64
N SER A 54 -4.03 11.43 2.69
CA SER A 54 -5.23 11.09 3.46
C SER A 54 -6.42 11.13 2.50
N ASP A 55 -7.15 10.04 2.44
CA ASP A 55 -8.35 9.88 1.63
C ASP A 55 -9.52 9.49 2.51
N PHE A 56 -10.54 10.34 2.53
CA PHE A 56 -11.78 10.12 3.24
C PHE A 56 -12.91 9.88 2.25
N ALA A 57 -13.72 8.86 2.49
CA ALA A 57 -14.92 8.58 1.72
C ALA A 57 -16.09 8.27 2.65
N TYR A 58 -17.25 8.84 2.30
CA TYR A 58 -18.52 8.63 3.00
C TYR A 58 -19.57 8.15 2.00
N PHE A 59 -20.30 7.10 2.38
CA PHE A 59 -21.35 6.47 1.60
C PHE A 59 -22.67 6.63 2.34
N VAL A 60 -23.60 7.34 1.73
CA VAL A 60 -24.91 7.67 2.37
C VAL A 60 -25.78 6.42 2.45
N TRP A 61 -25.79 5.60 1.40
CA TRP A 61 -26.60 4.40 1.34
C TRP A 61 -25.87 3.20 1.95
N PRO A 62 -26.59 2.35 2.70
CA PRO A 62 -26.04 1.12 3.23
C PRO A 62 -25.44 0.25 2.10
N LYS A 63 -24.22 -0.21 2.29
CA LYS A 63 -23.61 -1.18 1.37
C LYS A 63 -24.01 -2.61 1.73
N TYR A 64 -23.71 -3.53 0.83
CA TYR A 64 -23.97 -4.95 1.07
C TYR A 64 -23.37 -5.37 2.43
N GLN A 65 -24.16 -6.04 3.25
CA GLN A 65 -23.83 -6.47 4.62
C GLN A 65 -23.73 -5.35 5.67
N THR A 66 -24.02 -4.08 5.34
CA THR A 66 -24.12 -3.01 6.33
C THR A 66 -25.56 -2.54 6.46
N ARG A 67 -25.99 -2.16 7.67
CA ARG A 67 -27.33 -1.64 7.93
C ARG A 67 -27.40 -0.12 7.90
N GLU A 68 -26.25 0.53 7.93
CA GLU A 68 -26.10 1.98 8.07
C GLU A 68 -25.15 2.55 7.02
N SER A 69 -25.10 3.87 6.93
CA SER A 69 -24.11 4.60 6.16
C SER A 69 -22.70 4.18 6.60
N THR A 70 -21.78 4.09 5.66
CA THR A 70 -20.41 3.66 5.94
C THR A 70 -19.42 4.76 5.58
N GLN A 71 -18.29 4.74 6.26
CA GLN A 71 -17.17 5.61 5.96
C GLN A 71 -15.90 4.79 5.74
N SER A 72 -14.95 5.38 5.04
CA SER A 72 -13.62 4.83 4.84
C SER A 72 -12.59 5.92 5.02
N TRP A 73 -11.51 5.61 5.71
CA TRP A 73 -10.37 6.51 5.86
C TRP A 73 -9.09 5.75 5.50
N ASP A 74 -8.38 6.23 4.50
CA ASP A 74 -7.16 5.63 4.00
C ASP A 74 -6.01 6.65 4.06
N ASN A 75 -5.02 6.37 4.90
CA ASN A 75 -3.86 7.23 5.11
C ASN A 75 -2.60 6.47 4.74
N LEU A 76 -1.70 7.12 4.04
CA LEU A 76 -0.42 6.54 3.66
C LEU A 76 0.70 7.55 3.82
N VAL A 77 1.81 7.09 4.37
CA VAL A 77 3.10 7.80 4.35
C VAL A 77 4.14 6.88 3.75
N ASN A 78 4.87 7.38 2.77
CA ASN A 78 5.97 6.67 2.12
C ASN A 78 7.21 7.58 2.14
N ILE A 79 8.31 7.08 2.67
CA ILE A 79 9.58 7.78 2.78
C ILE A 79 10.62 6.99 1.99
N LEU A 80 11.30 7.66 1.08
CA LEU A 80 12.41 7.12 0.31
C LEU A 80 13.65 7.93 0.60
N PHE A 81 14.74 7.26 0.93
CA PHE A 81 16.04 7.85 1.16
C PHE A 81 17.10 7.16 0.30
N GLN A 82 17.84 7.94 -0.48
CA GLN A 82 18.94 7.48 -1.34
C GLN A 82 20.27 8.05 -0.88
N PRO A 83 20.92 7.44 0.13
CA PRO A 83 22.23 7.95 0.63
C PRO A 83 23.33 7.88 -0.44
N SER A 84 23.20 6.96 -1.40
CA SER A 84 24.14 6.82 -2.51
C SER A 84 23.43 6.37 -3.80
N ARG A 85 24.15 6.37 -4.93
CA ARG A 85 23.63 5.84 -6.20
C ARG A 85 23.36 4.33 -6.17
N VAL A 86 23.90 3.64 -5.20
CA VAL A 86 23.84 2.17 -5.08
C VAL A 86 22.80 1.75 -4.05
N LEU A 87 22.61 2.53 -2.99
CA LEU A 87 21.75 2.19 -1.87
C LEU A 87 20.48 3.04 -1.86
N THR A 88 19.34 2.39 -1.75
CA THR A 88 18.03 2.99 -1.51
C THR A 88 17.40 2.34 -0.28
N VAL A 89 16.94 3.14 0.65
CA VAL A 89 16.20 2.70 1.83
C VAL A 89 14.81 3.31 1.79
N GLY A 90 13.79 2.54 2.07
CA GLY A 90 12.42 3.03 2.05
C GLY A 90 11.57 2.47 3.18
N GLY A 91 10.60 3.26 3.57
CA GLY A 91 9.58 2.89 4.54
C GLY A 91 8.20 3.35 4.08
N ARG A 92 7.20 2.49 4.22
CA ARG A 92 5.81 2.79 3.93
C ARG A 92 4.95 2.36 5.11
N PHE A 93 4.14 3.28 5.58
CA PHE A 93 3.08 3.00 6.54
C PHE A 93 1.73 3.35 5.91
N ARG A 94 0.77 2.44 6.01
CA ARG A 94 -0.61 2.66 5.59
C ARG A 94 -1.55 2.28 6.72
N TYR A 95 -2.46 3.16 7.02
CA TYR A 95 -3.55 2.94 7.94
C TYR A 95 -4.86 3.07 7.16
N LYS A 96 -5.70 2.04 7.22
CA LYS A 96 -7.00 2.04 6.58
C LYS A 96 -8.06 1.59 7.56
N ASP A 97 -9.09 2.40 7.69
CA ASP A 97 -10.33 2.08 8.38
C ASP A 97 -11.46 2.04 7.35
N LYS A 98 -12.19 0.95 7.31
CA LYS A 98 -13.29 0.77 6.36
C LYS A 98 -14.33 -0.18 6.92
N ALA A 99 -15.57 0.35 7.07
CA ALA A 99 -16.75 -0.45 7.44
C ALA A 99 -16.50 -1.36 8.67
N GLY A 100 -15.94 -0.79 9.75
CA GLY A 100 -15.66 -1.50 10.99
C GLY A 100 -14.41 -2.41 10.97
N THR A 101 -13.60 -2.33 9.92
CA THR A 101 -12.33 -3.03 9.86
C THR A 101 -11.18 -2.05 9.77
N THR A 102 -10.31 -2.05 10.76
CA THR A 102 -9.09 -1.24 10.81
C THR A 102 -7.89 -2.09 10.43
N THR A 103 -7.06 -1.61 9.51
CA THR A 103 -5.85 -2.29 9.07
C THR A 103 -4.66 -1.35 9.07
N GLY A 104 -3.60 -1.71 9.79
CA GLY A 104 -2.30 -1.07 9.76
C GLY A 104 -1.28 -1.93 8.99
N ARG A 105 -0.53 -1.32 8.07
CA ARG A 105 0.53 -2.00 7.32
C ARG A 105 1.81 -1.19 7.34
N LEU A 106 2.90 -1.83 7.74
CA LEU A 106 4.25 -1.27 7.71
C LEU A 106 5.09 -2.09 6.74
N ARG A 107 5.79 -1.44 5.83
CA ARG A 107 6.83 -2.02 4.99
C ARG A 107 8.12 -1.24 5.13
N LEU A 108 9.21 -1.91 5.44
CA LEU A 108 10.55 -1.36 5.42
C LEU A 108 11.36 -2.14 4.38
N TYR A 109 12.20 -1.46 3.62
CA TYR A 109 13.04 -2.13 2.64
C TYR A 109 14.35 -1.39 2.41
N ALA A 110 15.38 -2.17 2.07
CA ALA A 110 16.65 -1.66 1.60
C ALA A 110 16.97 -2.35 0.25
N THR A 111 17.40 -1.56 -0.72
CA THR A 111 17.79 -2.05 -2.04
C THR A 111 19.21 -1.61 -2.34
N ILE A 112 20.06 -2.56 -2.69
CA ILE A 112 21.40 -2.31 -3.19
C ILE A 112 21.42 -2.70 -4.66
N SER A 113 21.84 -1.78 -5.53
CA SER A 113 21.91 -2.01 -6.97
C SER A 113 23.29 -1.65 -7.49
N GLN A 114 24.00 -2.64 -8.02
CA GLN A 114 25.27 -2.47 -8.67
C GLN A 114 25.19 -2.90 -10.15
N LYS A 115 26.27 -2.68 -10.92
CA LYS A 115 26.27 -2.91 -12.38
C LYS A 115 25.84 -4.31 -12.80
N ARG A 116 26.05 -5.32 -11.97
CA ARG A 116 25.83 -6.74 -12.30
C ARG A 116 24.95 -7.47 -11.32
N TRP A 117 24.70 -6.92 -10.16
CA TRP A 117 23.88 -7.56 -9.15
C TRP A 117 23.03 -6.56 -8.41
N SER A 118 21.90 -7.00 -7.93
CA SER A 118 21.00 -6.26 -7.07
C SER A 118 20.51 -7.15 -5.95
N ALA A 119 20.31 -6.58 -4.78
CA ALA A 119 19.69 -7.24 -3.64
C ALA A 119 18.67 -6.30 -3.02
N LYS A 120 17.51 -6.83 -2.63
CA LYS A 120 16.47 -6.09 -1.93
C LYS A 120 15.95 -6.92 -0.79
N THR A 121 16.21 -6.46 0.42
CA THR A 121 15.64 -7.00 1.66
C THR A 121 14.38 -6.21 2.01
N SER A 122 13.30 -6.88 2.35
CA SER A 122 12.04 -6.24 2.77
C SER A 122 11.51 -6.90 4.04
N PHE A 123 10.97 -6.06 4.92
CA PHE A 123 10.20 -6.46 6.09
C PHE A 123 8.79 -5.87 5.98
N ASP A 124 7.79 -6.71 6.03
CA ASP A 124 6.37 -6.35 6.02
C ASP A 124 5.73 -6.77 7.33
N TYR A 125 4.95 -5.88 7.92
CA TYR A 125 4.14 -6.13 9.09
C TYR A 125 2.72 -5.65 8.86
N THR A 126 1.74 -6.48 9.18
CA THR A 126 0.32 -6.16 9.06
C THR A 126 -0.38 -6.46 10.38
N MET A 127 -1.22 -5.54 10.79
CA MET A 127 -2.18 -5.77 11.88
C MET A 127 -3.57 -5.41 11.37
N SER A 128 -4.56 -6.20 11.74
CA SER A 128 -5.97 -5.99 11.37
C SER A 128 -6.86 -6.28 12.58
N GLN A 129 -7.82 -5.41 12.79
CA GLN A 129 -8.84 -5.53 13.82
C GLN A 129 -10.20 -5.32 13.16
N ALA A 130 -11.09 -6.27 13.28
CA ALA A 130 -12.47 -6.15 12.83
C ALA A 130 -13.36 -5.90 14.05
N GLU A 131 -14.24 -4.92 13.96
CA GLU A 131 -15.28 -4.69 14.94
C GLU A 131 -16.34 -5.79 14.78
N SER A 132 -16.39 -6.74 15.71
CA SER A 132 -17.39 -7.82 15.67
C SER A 132 -18.78 -7.25 15.98
N ALA A 133 -19.71 -7.47 15.07
CA ALA A 133 -21.13 -7.10 15.27
C ALA A 133 -21.80 -7.93 16.37
N MET A 134 -21.16 -9.00 16.85
CA MET A 134 -21.58 -9.82 18.00
C MET A 134 -20.63 -9.60 19.17
N LYS A 135 -21.09 -8.89 20.16
CA LYS A 135 -20.38 -8.44 21.36
C LYS A 135 -19.80 -9.54 22.27
N ASN A 136 -19.74 -10.80 21.87
CA ASN A 136 -19.34 -11.93 22.71
C ASN A 136 -18.06 -12.68 22.29
N GLU A 137 -17.45 -12.32 21.14
CA GLU A 137 -16.11 -12.81 20.79
C GLU A 137 -15.22 -11.58 20.75
N GLY A 138 -14.20 -11.54 21.63
CA GLY A 138 -13.30 -10.40 21.77
C GLY A 138 -12.74 -9.98 20.44
N ASP A 139 -12.54 -8.65 20.26
CA ASP A 139 -11.82 -8.03 19.13
C ASP A 139 -10.45 -8.71 18.95
N GLU A 140 -10.37 -9.77 18.18
CA GLU A 140 -9.12 -10.49 17.96
C GLU A 140 -8.25 -9.67 17.02
N LEU A 141 -7.18 -9.14 17.57
CA LEU A 141 -6.15 -8.43 16.82
C LEU A 141 -5.34 -9.45 16.01
N SER A 142 -5.62 -9.50 14.72
CA SER A 142 -4.87 -10.33 13.77
C SER A 142 -3.56 -9.67 13.39
N LYS A 143 -2.45 -10.44 13.39
CA LYS A 143 -1.10 -9.96 13.09
C LYS A 143 -0.43 -10.86 12.06
N GLY A 144 0.34 -10.23 11.17
CA GLY A 144 1.16 -10.96 10.21
C GLY A 144 2.48 -10.25 9.96
N TYR A 145 3.52 -11.00 9.66
CA TYR A 145 4.80 -10.45 9.24
C TYR A 145 5.43 -11.30 8.14
N MET A 146 6.26 -10.65 7.34
CA MET A 146 7.03 -11.28 6.28
C MET A 146 8.40 -10.63 6.18
N VAL A 147 9.42 -11.48 6.02
CA VAL A 147 10.76 -11.05 5.60
C VAL A 147 11.03 -11.65 4.25
N SER A 148 11.46 -10.86 3.30
CA SER A 148 11.78 -11.34 1.97
C SER A 148 13.07 -10.76 1.43
N GLU A 149 13.77 -11.58 0.65
CA GLU A 149 15.01 -11.22 -0.04
C GLU A 149 14.85 -11.47 -1.53
N HIS A 150 15.20 -10.48 -2.34
CA HIS A 150 15.27 -10.57 -3.79
C HIS A 150 16.71 -10.37 -4.20
N ILE A 151 17.24 -11.27 -5.01
CA ILE A 151 18.60 -11.21 -5.55
C ILE A 151 18.50 -11.26 -7.08
N GLY A 152 19.17 -10.33 -7.73
CA GLY A 152 19.30 -10.30 -9.17
C GLY A 152 20.78 -10.33 -9.58
N TRP A 153 21.09 -11.12 -10.59
CA TRP A 153 22.41 -11.18 -11.16
C TRP A 153 22.32 -11.08 -12.68
N GLU A 154 23.08 -10.14 -13.26
CA GLU A 154 23.19 -9.95 -14.71
C GLU A 154 24.58 -10.30 -15.18
N TRP A 155 24.68 -11.08 -16.26
CA TRP A 155 25.94 -11.35 -16.92
C TRP A 155 25.85 -11.05 -18.40
N LYS A 156 27.01 -10.70 -18.97
CA LYS A 156 27.18 -10.48 -20.40
C LYS A 156 28.22 -11.46 -20.91
N TRP A 157 27.81 -12.29 -21.85
CA TRP A 157 28.72 -13.21 -22.51
C TRP A 157 28.90 -12.76 -23.96
N LYS A 158 30.10 -12.24 -24.29
CA LYS A 158 30.39 -11.59 -25.55
C LYS A 158 29.40 -10.44 -25.86
N LYS A 159 29.56 -9.77 -27.02
CA LYS A 159 28.75 -8.58 -27.35
C LYS A 159 27.24 -8.85 -27.55
N GLN A 160 26.81 -10.10 -27.69
CA GLN A 160 25.45 -10.44 -28.16
C GLN A 160 24.61 -11.23 -27.16
N LEU A 161 25.20 -11.87 -26.16
CA LEU A 161 24.44 -12.65 -25.18
C LEU A 161 24.42 -11.98 -23.81
N LYS A 162 23.20 -11.68 -23.32
CA LYS A 162 22.96 -11.20 -21.97
C LYS A 162 22.09 -12.23 -21.27
N GLY A 163 22.41 -12.54 -20.01
CA GLY A 163 21.58 -13.37 -19.16
C GLY A 163 21.26 -12.66 -17.85
N THR A 164 20.09 -12.93 -17.31
CA THR A 164 19.65 -12.44 -16.01
C THR A 164 19.15 -13.61 -15.19
N LEU A 165 19.64 -13.75 -13.97
CA LEU A 165 19.14 -14.68 -12.96
C LEU A 165 18.50 -13.87 -11.85
N ARG A 166 17.28 -14.25 -11.46
CA ARG A 166 16.57 -13.64 -10.33
C ARG A 166 16.18 -14.73 -9.36
N GLY A 167 16.41 -14.49 -8.09
CA GLY A 167 16.00 -15.34 -6.98
C GLY A 167 15.14 -14.55 -5.99
N TRP A 168 14.16 -15.22 -5.43
CA TRP A 168 13.35 -14.68 -4.35
C TRP A 168 13.22 -15.72 -3.25
N LEU A 169 13.36 -15.27 -2.01
CA LEU A 169 13.13 -16.07 -0.81
C LEU A 169 12.28 -15.26 0.15
N GLY A 170 11.24 -15.86 0.71
CA GLY A 170 10.38 -15.20 1.69
C GLY A 170 10.01 -16.13 2.83
N TYR A 171 10.02 -15.63 4.04
CA TYR A 171 9.46 -16.24 5.22
C TYR A 171 8.32 -15.39 5.74
N PHE A 172 7.16 -15.97 5.96
CA PHE A 172 5.99 -15.26 6.47
C PHE A 172 5.27 -16.05 7.55
N HIS A 173 4.59 -15.31 8.42
CA HIS A 173 3.67 -15.84 9.41
C HIS A 173 2.46 -14.94 9.53
N THR A 174 1.27 -15.50 9.55
CA THR A 174 0.02 -14.77 9.74
C THR A 174 -0.85 -15.51 10.75
N SER A 175 -1.47 -14.81 11.68
CA SER A 175 -2.36 -15.41 12.67
C SER A 175 -3.68 -15.89 12.03
N ASP A 176 -4.19 -15.14 11.04
CA ASP A 176 -5.37 -15.49 10.26
C ASP A 176 -5.40 -14.80 8.89
N PHE A 177 -6.52 -14.97 8.14
CA PHE A 177 -6.71 -14.40 6.83
C PHE A 177 -6.79 -12.86 6.83
N ALA A 178 -7.19 -12.21 7.93
CA ALA A 178 -7.31 -10.76 8.00
C ALA A 178 -5.94 -10.06 7.99
N SER A 179 -4.89 -10.72 8.50
CA SER A 179 -3.51 -10.22 8.50
C SER A 179 -2.66 -10.71 7.33
N ARG A 180 -3.28 -11.21 6.24
CA ARG A 180 -2.56 -11.70 5.06
C ARG A 180 -1.66 -10.65 4.43
N ILE A 181 -0.49 -11.09 4.00
CA ILE A 181 0.49 -10.27 3.29
C ILE A 181 0.58 -10.77 1.85
N TYR A 182 0.53 -9.83 0.90
CA TYR A 182 0.68 -10.16 -0.52
C TYR A 182 2.14 -9.99 -0.93
N ALA A 183 2.75 -11.08 -1.36
CA ALA A 183 4.05 -11.08 -2.02
C ALA A 183 3.83 -11.17 -3.54
N TYR A 184 4.55 -10.33 -4.28
CA TYR A 184 4.57 -10.39 -5.74
C TYR A 184 5.88 -11.04 -6.16
N GLU A 185 5.79 -12.16 -6.84
CA GLU A 185 6.95 -12.78 -7.47
C GLU A 185 7.48 -11.88 -8.58
N PRO A 186 8.80 -11.73 -8.72
CA PRO A 186 9.36 -11.01 -9.85
C PRO A 186 9.11 -11.81 -11.14
N GLY A 187 8.36 -11.20 -12.07
CA GLY A 187 8.15 -11.74 -13.42
C GLY A 187 9.42 -11.61 -14.27
#